data_c1cae96e04c2289788c1719444d40bdd
#
_entry.id   c1cae96e04c2289788c1719444d40bdd
#
_cell.length_a   1.000
_cell.length_b   1.000
_cell.length_c   1.000
_cell.angle_alpha   90.00
_cell.angle_beta   90.00
_cell.angle_gamma   90.00
#
_symmetry.space_group_name_H-M   'P 1'
#
loop_
_entity.id
_entity.type
_entity.pdbx_description
1 polymer ?
#
loop_
_entity_poly.entity_id
_entity_poly.type
_entity_poly.pdbx_seq_one_letter_code
_entity_poly.pdbx_strand_id
1 'polypeptide(L)'
;MAKFHKGHYTIINAEKYSGSGTPVFRSSWEQTFMSFCDNNPNVMAWASEPVRVTYQHPLTGKLTTYVPDFIVVYRDSNGKKNAELIEIKPANQSNPKFARGRAQQAQVAINYAKWEAATQWAKKRGMKFRVLNEGDIYANTKKPKAVKKPKKPIKPR
;
A
#
# COMPACT_ATOMS: atom_id res chain seq x y z
N MET A 1 11.67 -12.67 -2.26
CA MET A 1 11.40 -12.52 -0.88
C MET A 1 11.90 -11.21 -0.31
N ALA A 2 11.06 -10.55 0.40
CA ALA A 2 11.46 -9.28 0.98
C ALA A 2 12.40 -9.52 2.13
N LYS A 3 13.48 -8.87 2.09
CA LYS A 3 14.38 -8.82 3.21
C LYS A 3 14.07 -7.57 3.99
N PHE A 4 14.45 -7.56 5.25
CA PHE A 4 14.31 -6.36 6.05
C PHE A 4 15.41 -5.42 5.63
N HIS A 5 15.12 -4.73 4.57
CA HIS A 5 16.03 -3.80 3.95
C HIS A 5 15.55 -2.40 4.30
N LYS A 6 16.12 -1.82 5.35
CA LYS A 6 15.72 -0.51 5.83
C LYS A 6 16.58 0.59 5.28
N GLY A 7 15.98 1.73 5.06
CA GLY A 7 16.75 2.89 4.63
C GLY A 7 15.86 4.09 4.39
N HIS A 8 16.50 5.19 3.99
CA HIS A 8 15.80 6.40 3.60
C HIS A 8 15.68 6.44 2.09
N TYR A 9 14.48 6.74 1.62
CA TYR A 9 14.27 6.85 0.18
C TYR A 9 14.62 8.26 -0.27
N THR A 10 15.46 8.38 -1.29
CA THR A 10 15.82 9.66 -1.87
C THR A 10 14.76 10.05 -2.89
N ILE A 11 13.98 11.08 -2.57
CA ILE A 11 12.91 11.55 -3.44
C ILE A 11 13.51 12.22 -4.67
N ILE A 12 13.03 11.83 -5.85
CA ILE A 12 13.47 12.41 -7.12
C ILE A 12 12.56 13.55 -7.53
N ASN A 13 11.26 13.35 -7.39
CA ASN A 13 10.26 14.35 -7.81
C ASN A 13 9.63 14.96 -6.57
N ALA A 14 10.35 15.89 -5.96
CA ALA A 14 9.98 16.47 -4.66
C ALA A 14 8.59 17.11 -4.67
N GLU A 15 8.17 17.63 -5.80
CA GLU A 15 6.86 18.29 -5.91
C GLU A 15 5.70 17.33 -5.69
N LYS A 16 5.94 16.03 -5.83
CA LYS A 16 4.88 15.01 -5.63
C LYS A 16 4.80 14.52 -4.20
N TYR A 17 5.85 14.69 -3.41
CA TYR A 17 5.85 14.16 -2.05
C TYR A 17 5.18 15.14 -1.11
N SER A 18 4.06 14.72 -0.51
CA SER A 18 3.28 15.59 0.37
C SER A 18 3.52 15.33 1.85
N GLY A 19 4.41 14.38 2.19
CA GLY A 19 4.75 14.12 3.58
C GLY A 19 5.82 15.05 4.10
N SER A 20 6.21 14.86 5.35
CA SER A 20 7.28 15.63 5.96
C SER A 20 8.54 14.77 6.08
N GLY A 21 9.69 15.43 5.99
CA GLY A 21 10.98 14.78 6.13
C GLY A 21 11.27 13.82 5.00
N THR A 22 12.17 12.88 5.27
CA THR A 22 12.57 11.87 4.30
C THR A 22 11.85 10.57 4.59
N PRO A 23 11.18 9.98 3.61
CA PRO A 23 10.47 8.71 3.86
C PRO A 23 11.43 7.59 4.19
N VAL A 24 11.02 6.73 5.10
CA VAL A 24 11.80 5.58 5.54
C VAL A 24 11.11 4.32 5.06
N PHE A 25 11.82 3.45 4.34
CA PHE A 25 11.29 2.15 3.98
C PHE A 25 11.84 1.10 4.94
N ARG A 26 11.00 0.13 5.28
CA ARG A 26 11.37 -0.94 6.20
C ARG A 26 11.41 -2.29 5.51
N SER A 27 11.21 -2.30 4.20
CA SER A 27 11.30 -3.50 3.39
C SER A 27 11.59 -3.09 1.96
N SER A 28 12.07 -4.04 1.16
CA SER A 28 12.30 -3.79 -0.26
C SER A 28 10.98 -3.54 -0.99
N TRP A 29 9.87 -4.12 -0.50
CA TRP A 29 8.56 -3.88 -1.10
C TRP A 29 8.14 -2.42 -0.94
N GLU A 30 8.37 -1.85 0.25
CA GLU A 30 8.08 -0.44 0.49
C GLU A 30 8.95 0.45 -0.38
N GLN A 31 10.24 0.12 -0.50
CA GLN A 31 11.14 0.86 -1.36
C GLN A 31 10.66 0.85 -2.81
N THR A 32 10.26 -0.32 -3.30
CA THR A 32 9.75 -0.47 -4.66
C THR A 32 8.49 0.37 -4.86
N PHE A 33 7.60 0.37 -3.88
CA PHE A 33 6.36 1.14 -3.98
C PHE A 33 6.66 2.65 -3.98
N MET A 34 7.59 3.10 -3.14
CA MET A 34 8.00 4.51 -3.12
C MET A 34 8.53 4.95 -4.48
N SER A 35 9.38 4.10 -5.07
CA SER A 35 9.91 4.39 -6.39
C SER A 35 8.81 4.46 -7.45
N PHE A 36 7.84 3.57 -7.35
CA PHE A 36 6.70 3.58 -8.25
C PHE A 36 5.92 4.91 -8.12
N CYS A 37 5.62 5.32 -6.90
CA CYS A 37 4.88 6.57 -6.69
C CYS A 37 5.65 7.77 -7.19
N ASP A 38 6.94 7.79 -6.92
CA ASP A 38 7.80 8.92 -7.27
C ASP A 38 7.92 9.08 -8.78
N ASN A 39 7.97 7.98 -9.51
CA ASN A 39 8.29 8.00 -10.93
C ASN A 39 7.09 7.83 -11.86
N ASN A 40 5.93 7.46 -11.35
CA ASN A 40 4.77 7.23 -12.21
C ASN A 40 4.08 8.56 -12.50
N PRO A 41 3.95 8.93 -13.80
CA PRO A 41 3.36 10.22 -14.14
C PRO A 41 1.89 10.37 -13.75
N ASN A 42 1.19 9.27 -13.53
CA ASN A 42 -0.21 9.35 -13.11
C ASN A 42 -0.36 9.56 -11.61
N VAL A 43 0.71 9.39 -10.84
CA VAL A 43 0.69 9.70 -9.41
C VAL A 43 0.94 11.19 -9.24
N MET A 44 -0.01 11.88 -8.65
CA MET A 44 0.04 13.32 -8.46
C MET A 44 0.68 13.69 -7.14
N ALA A 45 0.46 12.88 -6.10
CA ALA A 45 1.01 13.13 -4.78
C ALA A 45 1.05 11.83 -3.99
N TRP A 46 2.00 11.72 -3.07
CA TRP A 46 2.09 10.56 -2.18
C TRP A 46 2.79 10.96 -0.90
N ALA A 47 2.56 10.17 0.16
CA ALA A 47 3.24 10.38 1.43
C ALA A 47 3.37 9.05 2.16
N SER A 48 4.46 8.92 2.91
CA SER A 48 4.74 7.76 3.74
C SER A 48 4.22 8.02 5.15
N GLU A 49 3.59 7.01 5.75
CA GLU A 49 3.07 7.06 7.13
C GLU A 49 2.26 8.34 7.38
N PRO A 50 1.22 8.55 6.57
CA PRO A 50 0.59 9.87 6.48
C PRO A 50 -0.34 10.23 7.63
N VAL A 51 -0.97 9.24 8.28
CA VAL A 51 -2.03 9.49 9.25
C VAL A 51 -2.02 8.44 10.36
N ARG A 52 -2.69 8.75 11.45
CA ARG A 52 -2.91 7.81 12.55
C ARG A 52 -4.38 7.45 12.61
N VAL A 53 -4.65 6.15 12.64
CA VAL A 53 -6.03 5.65 12.68
C VAL A 53 -6.22 4.89 13.99
N THR A 54 -7.25 5.25 14.74
CA THR A 54 -7.58 4.54 15.98
C THR A 54 -8.35 3.28 15.66
N TYR A 55 -7.98 2.17 16.28
CA TYR A 55 -8.71 0.92 16.14
C TYR A 55 -8.77 0.22 17.50
N GLN A 56 -9.70 -0.73 17.62
CA GLN A 56 -9.82 -1.52 18.85
C GLN A 56 -9.10 -2.85 18.63
N HIS A 57 -8.13 -3.13 19.49
CA HIS A 57 -7.37 -4.37 19.40
C HIS A 57 -8.29 -5.55 19.71
N PRO A 58 -8.41 -6.53 18.81
CA PRO A 58 -9.41 -7.59 18.98
C PRO A 58 -9.12 -8.55 20.12
N LEU A 59 -7.86 -8.65 20.56
CA LEU A 59 -7.49 -9.58 21.63
C LEU A 59 -7.53 -8.94 23.00
N THR A 60 -7.25 -7.64 23.11
CA THR A 60 -7.20 -6.94 24.39
C THR A 60 -8.39 -6.02 24.62
N GLY A 61 -9.11 -5.66 23.55
CA GLY A 61 -10.21 -4.71 23.63
C GLY A 61 -9.79 -3.26 23.80
N LYS A 62 -8.49 -2.99 23.82
CA LYS A 62 -7.99 -1.64 24.03
C LYS A 62 -7.97 -0.85 22.74
N LEU A 63 -8.22 0.45 22.86
CA LEU A 63 -8.04 1.35 21.72
C LEU A 63 -6.55 1.62 21.54
N THR A 64 -6.11 1.56 20.29
CA THR A 64 -4.71 1.80 19.99
C THR A 64 -4.61 2.44 18.61
N THR A 65 -3.42 2.76 18.18
CA THR A 65 -3.18 3.52 16.95
C THR A 65 -2.51 2.66 15.89
N TYR A 66 -2.94 2.87 14.67
CA TYR A 66 -2.39 2.21 13.50
C TYR A 66 -1.99 3.28 12.49
N VAL A 67 -0.80 3.13 11.92
CA VAL A 67 -0.31 4.06 10.90
C VAL A 67 -0.19 3.28 9.59
N PRO A 68 -1.09 3.53 8.62
CA PRO A 68 -0.96 2.91 7.30
C PRO A 68 0.32 3.36 6.61
N ASP A 69 0.80 2.55 5.67
CA ASP A 69 2.09 2.80 5.04
C ASP A 69 2.12 4.03 4.15
N PHE A 70 1.08 4.24 3.33
CA PHE A 70 1.12 5.32 2.33
C PHE A 70 -0.25 5.91 2.06
N ILE A 71 -0.24 7.14 1.56
CA ILE A 71 -1.39 7.72 0.87
C ILE A 71 -0.92 8.07 -0.54
N VAL A 72 -1.76 7.80 -1.54
CA VAL A 72 -1.43 8.06 -2.94
C VAL A 72 -2.61 8.75 -3.60
N VAL A 73 -2.33 9.85 -4.29
CA VAL A 73 -3.33 10.56 -5.10
C VAL A 73 -2.90 10.39 -6.55
N TYR A 74 -3.80 9.88 -7.38
CA TYR A 74 -3.46 9.58 -8.77
C TYR A 74 -4.64 9.81 -9.69
N ARG A 75 -4.34 9.91 -11.00
CA ARG A 75 -5.38 9.96 -12.02
C ARG A 75 -5.55 8.59 -12.63
N ASP A 76 -6.78 8.15 -12.77
CA ASP A 76 -7.07 6.87 -13.40
C ASP A 76 -7.13 7.03 -14.92
N SER A 77 -7.47 5.95 -15.62
CA SER A 77 -7.52 5.93 -17.09
C SER A 77 -8.55 6.90 -17.65
N ASN A 78 -9.53 7.30 -16.85
CA ASN A 78 -10.54 8.27 -17.26
C ASN A 78 -10.15 9.70 -16.91
N GLY A 79 -8.94 9.90 -16.40
CA GLY A 79 -8.49 11.21 -15.97
C GLY A 79 -9.04 11.66 -14.65
N LYS A 80 -9.78 10.79 -13.96
CA LYS A 80 -10.39 11.13 -12.68
C LYS A 80 -9.35 11.00 -11.56
N LYS A 81 -9.37 11.97 -10.66
CA LYS A 81 -8.50 11.99 -9.51
C LYS A 81 -9.02 11.04 -8.43
N ASN A 82 -8.13 10.19 -7.93
CA ASN A 82 -8.45 9.23 -6.87
C ASN A 82 -7.44 9.35 -5.75
N ALA A 83 -7.87 9.05 -4.53
CA ALA A 83 -6.97 8.99 -3.38
C ALA A 83 -7.17 7.67 -2.67
N GLU A 84 -6.05 7.01 -2.32
CA GLU A 84 -6.08 5.72 -1.65
C GLU A 84 -5.10 5.69 -0.50
N LEU A 85 -5.56 5.12 0.59
CA LEU A 85 -4.72 4.81 1.74
C LEU A 85 -4.23 3.38 1.53
N ILE A 86 -2.92 3.16 1.63
CA ILE A 86 -2.30 1.90 1.20
C ILE A 86 -1.52 1.27 2.35
N GLU A 87 -1.70 -0.03 2.49
CA GLU A 87 -0.92 -0.86 3.40
C GLU A 87 -0.23 -1.95 2.58
N ILE A 88 1.06 -2.16 2.82
CA ILE A 88 1.81 -3.22 2.15
C ILE A 88 2.02 -4.34 3.16
N LYS A 89 1.54 -5.53 2.83
CA LYS A 89 1.57 -6.63 3.78
C LYS A 89 1.74 -7.96 3.04
N PRO A 90 2.64 -8.85 3.49
CA PRO A 90 2.76 -10.17 2.88
C PRO A 90 1.45 -10.93 2.91
N ALA A 91 1.23 -11.77 1.92
CA ALA A 91 -0.01 -12.53 1.79
C ALA A 91 -0.27 -13.41 3.01
N ASN A 92 0.78 -13.98 3.63
CA ASN A 92 0.59 -14.84 4.79
C ASN A 92 0.12 -14.07 6.04
N GLN A 93 0.16 -12.74 6.00
CA GLN A 93 -0.33 -11.90 7.09
C GLN A 93 -1.64 -11.22 6.73
N SER A 94 -2.08 -11.33 5.49
CA SER A 94 -3.30 -10.67 5.02
C SER A 94 -4.39 -11.65 4.63
N ASN A 95 -4.06 -12.92 4.42
CA ASN A 95 -5.03 -13.92 3.97
C ASN A 95 -5.02 -15.09 4.95
N PRO A 96 -6.15 -15.34 5.64
CA PRO A 96 -6.22 -16.45 6.62
C PRO A 96 -5.82 -17.81 6.04
N LYS A 97 -6.03 -17.98 4.73
CA LYS A 97 -5.68 -19.21 4.04
C LYS A 97 -4.20 -19.54 4.16
N PHE A 98 -3.35 -18.51 4.24
CA PHE A 98 -1.91 -18.70 4.33
C PHE A 98 -1.36 -18.56 5.74
N ALA A 99 -2.21 -18.27 6.72
CA ALA A 99 -1.78 -18.14 8.11
C ALA A 99 -1.61 -19.52 8.73
N ARG A 100 -0.47 -19.73 9.37
CA ARG A 100 -0.17 -21.00 10.01
C ARG A 100 0.03 -20.77 11.50
N GLY A 101 -0.62 -21.63 12.30
CA GLY A 101 -0.49 -21.56 13.73
C GLY A 101 -1.24 -20.39 14.34
N ARG A 102 -1.28 -20.40 15.67
CA ARG A 102 -2.06 -19.41 16.41
C ARG A 102 -1.51 -18.00 16.27
N ALA A 103 -0.18 -17.87 16.28
CA ALA A 103 0.43 -16.56 16.21
C ALA A 103 0.11 -15.84 14.90
N GLN A 104 0.19 -16.55 13.78
CA GLN A 104 -0.13 -15.94 12.50
C GLN A 104 -1.63 -15.68 12.36
N GLN A 105 -2.46 -16.56 12.90
CA GLN A 105 -3.90 -16.35 12.87
C GLN A 105 -4.30 -15.15 13.72
N ALA A 106 -3.66 -14.98 14.88
CA ALA A 106 -3.90 -13.82 15.72
C ALA A 106 -3.47 -12.54 15.01
N GLN A 107 -2.35 -12.59 14.30
CA GLN A 107 -1.87 -11.42 13.56
C GLN A 107 -2.83 -11.04 12.43
N VAL A 108 -3.41 -12.03 11.75
CA VAL A 108 -4.42 -11.75 10.73
C VAL A 108 -5.64 -11.06 11.35
N ALA A 109 -6.08 -11.53 12.52
CA ALA A 109 -7.21 -10.90 13.21
C ALA A 109 -6.92 -9.45 13.57
N ILE A 110 -5.72 -9.18 14.09
CA ILE A 110 -5.29 -7.83 14.42
C ILE A 110 -5.27 -6.96 13.17
N ASN A 111 -4.70 -7.48 12.08
CA ASN A 111 -4.62 -6.74 10.83
C ASN A 111 -6.00 -6.40 10.29
N TYR A 112 -6.93 -7.34 10.36
CA TYR A 112 -8.29 -7.09 9.87
C TYR A 112 -8.98 -5.98 10.68
N ALA A 113 -8.75 -5.93 12.00
CA ALA A 113 -9.29 -4.87 12.84
C ALA A 113 -8.71 -3.51 12.44
N LYS A 114 -7.40 -3.46 12.20
CA LYS A 114 -6.73 -2.24 11.73
C LYS A 114 -7.30 -1.79 10.40
N TRP A 115 -7.47 -2.74 9.48
CA TRP A 115 -7.89 -2.41 8.11
C TRP A 115 -9.34 -2.01 8.03
N GLU A 116 -10.17 -2.60 8.88
CA GLU A 116 -11.57 -2.15 8.95
C GLU A 116 -11.63 -0.69 9.42
N ALA A 117 -10.86 -0.36 10.44
CA ALA A 117 -10.80 1.02 10.94
C ALA A 117 -10.26 1.96 9.87
N ALA A 118 -9.22 1.54 9.16
CA ALA A 118 -8.65 2.35 8.08
C ALA A 118 -9.64 2.53 6.93
N THR A 119 -10.42 1.49 6.62
CA THR A 119 -11.43 1.58 5.59
C THR A 119 -12.48 2.62 5.94
N GLN A 120 -12.94 2.62 7.18
CA GLN A 120 -13.92 3.59 7.64
C GLN A 120 -13.33 5.01 7.67
N TRP A 121 -12.09 5.12 8.13
CA TRP A 121 -11.40 6.41 8.16
C TRP A 121 -11.31 7.00 6.75
N ALA A 122 -10.89 6.20 5.80
CA ALA A 122 -10.72 6.63 4.42
C ALA A 122 -12.08 6.98 3.79
N LYS A 123 -13.07 6.14 4.02
CA LYS A 123 -14.41 6.34 3.45
C LYS A 123 -15.00 7.67 3.87
N LYS A 124 -14.82 8.06 5.12
CA LYS A 124 -15.32 9.34 5.63
C LYS A 124 -14.67 10.52 4.92
N ARG A 125 -13.54 10.31 4.28
CA ARG A 125 -12.79 11.37 3.60
C ARG A 125 -12.82 11.24 2.08
N GLY A 126 -13.71 10.38 1.57
CA GLY A 126 -13.86 10.20 0.13
C GLY A 126 -12.73 9.40 -0.49
N MET A 127 -12.04 8.60 0.31
CA MET A 127 -10.91 7.79 -0.15
C MET A 127 -11.20 6.32 0.03
N LYS A 128 -10.36 5.48 -0.57
CA LYS A 128 -10.40 4.04 -0.40
C LYS A 128 -9.18 3.59 0.38
N PHE A 129 -9.31 2.45 1.05
CA PHE A 129 -8.19 1.79 1.69
C PHE A 129 -7.92 0.48 0.96
N ARG A 130 -6.65 0.20 0.69
CA ARG A 130 -6.26 -1.00 -0.03
C ARG A 130 -5.02 -1.64 0.58
N VAL A 131 -5.03 -2.97 0.66
CA VAL A 131 -3.86 -3.74 1.10
C VAL A 131 -3.23 -4.35 -0.14
N LEU A 132 -1.93 -4.13 -0.31
CA LEU A 132 -1.16 -4.69 -1.42
C LEU A 132 -0.21 -5.74 -0.89
N ASN A 133 -0.17 -6.88 -1.54
CA ASN A 133 0.81 -7.91 -1.19
C ASN A 133 1.94 -7.91 -2.23
N GLU A 134 2.88 -8.82 -2.06
CA GLU A 134 4.05 -8.87 -2.93
C GLU A 134 3.71 -9.04 -4.40
N GLY A 135 2.67 -9.83 -4.69
CA GLY A 135 2.24 -10.00 -6.08
C GLY A 135 1.74 -8.71 -6.70
N ASP A 136 0.96 -7.95 -5.93
CA ASP A 136 0.45 -6.66 -6.42
C ASP A 136 1.55 -5.67 -6.69
N ILE A 137 2.55 -5.62 -5.80
CA ILE A 137 3.65 -4.67 -5.91
C ILE A 137 4.41 -4.92 -7.21
N TYR A 138 4.80 -6.15 -7.45
CA TYR A 138 5.61 -6.45 -8.63
C TYR A 138 4.80 -6.41 -9.91
N ALA A 139 3.54 -6.76 -9.88
CA ALA A 139 2.69 -6.68 -11.06
C ALA A 139 2.51 -5.23 -11.52
N ASN A 140 2.41 -4.29 -10.58
CA ASN A 140 2.15 -2.90 -10.91
C ASN A 140 3.39 -2.08 -11.21
N THR A 141 4.55 -2.50 -10.74
CA THR A 141 5.75 -1.66 -10.81
C THR A 141 6.72 -2.08 -11.87
N LYS A 142 6.60 -3.31 -12.30
CA LYS A 142 7.43 -3.73 -13.37
C LYS A 142 6.97 -3.25 -14.67
N LYS A 143 6.45 -2.99 -14.98
CA LYS A 143 5.96 -2.81 -16.17
C LYS A 143 6.25 -2.37 -17.12
N PRO A 144 6.25 -1.85 -17.40
CA PRO A 144 5.63 -2.15 -18.48
C PRO A 144 6.38 -2.93 -19.33
N LYS A 145 6.70 -3.54 -19.24
CA LYS A 145 7.14 -4.37 -20.06
C LYS A 145 6.13 -5.10 -20.71
N ALA A 146 5.62 -4.96 -20.74
CA ALA A 146 4.79 -5.51 -21.08
C ALA A 146 3.85 -5.41 -21.62
N VAL A 147 3.89 -5.12 -21.97
CA VAL A 147 3.18 -5.19 -22.26
C VAL A 147 2.78 -5.58 -22.98
N LYS A 148 2.94 -5.87 -23.31
CA LYS A 148 2.73 -6.37 -23.74
C LYS A 148 1.93 -6.65 -24.15
N LYS A 149 1.93 -6.89 -24.57
CA LYS A 149 1.33 -7.23 -24.84
C LYS A 149 0.43 -7.36 -25.09
N PRO A 150 0.55 -7.41 -25.39
CA PRO A 150 -0.20 -7.74 -25.62
C PRO A 150 -0.83 -8.16 -25.93
N LYS A 151 -0.76 -8.40 -26.26
CA LYS A 151 -1.30 -8.70 -26.46
C LYS A 151 -2.04 -9.12 -26.79
N LYS A 152 -2.03 -9.29 -27.21
CA LYS A 152 -2.60 -9.54 -27.50
C LYS A 152 -3.55 -9.67 -27.67
N PRO A 153 -3.42 -9.69 -27.98
CA PRO A 153 -4.16 -9.80 -28.22
C PRO A 153 -4.92 -9.85 -28.45
N ILE A 154 -4.73 -9.87 -28.86
CA ILE A 154 -5.28 -9.82 -29.06
C ILE A 154 -5.98 -10.01 -29.45
N LYS A 155 -6.01 -10.13 -29.94
CA LYS A 155 -6.51 -10.29 -30.35
C LYS A 155 -7.42 -10.49 -30.53
N PRO A 156 -7.31 -10.61 -30.86
CA PRO A 156 -8.03 -10.69 -31.05
C PRO A 156 -8.72 -10.68 -31.22
N ARG A 157 -8.58 -10.68 -31.53
CA ARG A 157 -8.86 -10.66 -31.67
C ARG A 157 -9.50 -10.72 -31.67
#